data_aeda9e9d14785135c03da5eff32993f4
#
_entry.id   aeda9e9d14785135c03da5eff32993f4
#
_cell.length_a   1.000
_cell.length_b   1.000
_cell.length_c   1.000
_cell.angle_alpha   90.00
_cell.angle_beta   90.00
_cell.angle_gamma   90.00
#
_symmetry.space_group_name_H-M   'P 1'
#
loop_
_entity.id
_entity.type
_entity.pdbx_description
1 polymer ?
#
loop_
_entity_poly.entity_id
_entity_poly.type
_entity_poly.pdbx_seq_one_letter_code
_entity_poly.pdbx_strand_id
1 'polypeptide(L)'
;MLRPKGSKNKPKTETALSLDQLNEQIAATESEIATLNEQMKAKRAELKELIKSREAAEAAAAEAHEEEQKAKLLDAISASGKSIDEVIALIQG
;
A
#
# COMPACT_ATOMS: atom_id res chain seq x y z
N MET A 1 15.93 57.90 -25.05
CA MET A 1 15.59 57.69 -24.86
C MET A 1 15.44 57.05 -24.66
N LEU A 2 15.58 56.76 -24.07
CA LEU A 2 15.32 56.37 -23.82
C LEU A 2 15.00 55.75 -23.64
N ARG A 3 15.06 55.80 -23.61
CA ARG A 3 14.65 55.32 -23.42
C ARG A 3 14.38 54.68 -23.22
N PRO A 4 14.34 54.71 -23.26
CA PRO A 4 13.93 53.71 -22.66
C PRO A 4 14.60 52.45 -22.53
N LYS A 5 15.62 52.25 -22.81
CA LYS A 5 16.28 51.23 -22.48
C LYS A 5 15.97 50.68 -21.26
N GLY A 6 15.80 51.20 -20.24
CA GLY A 6 15.36 50.78 -18.96
C GLY A 6 14.09 49.96 -18.99
N SER A 7 13.23 50.34 -19.84
CA SER A 7 11.96 49.64 -19.91
C SER A 7 12.12 48.20 -20.38
N LYS A 8 13.11 47.94 -21.19
CA LYS A 8 13.36 46.58 -21.59
C LYS A 8 13.79 45.70 -20.42
N ASN A 9 14.66 46.24 -19.64
CA ASN A 9 15.13 45.49 -18.49
C ASN A 9 14.03 45.28 -17.46
N LYS A 10 13.15 46.21 -17.40
CA LYS A 10 12.08 46.12 -16.41
C LYS A 10 11.24 44.86 -16.48
N PRO A 11 10.69 44.54 -17.64
CA PRO A 11 9.90 43.31 -17.70
C PRO A 11 10.70 42.09 -17.29
N LYS A 12 11.94 42.06 -17.69
CA LYS A 12 12.82 41.00 -17.33
C LYS A 12 13.06 40.96 -15.86
N THR A 13 13.28 42.12 -15.26
CA THR A 13 13.52 42.20 -13.84
C THR A 13 12.31 41.82 -13.07
N GLU A 14 11.14 42.16 -13.53
CA GLU A 14 9.88 41.88 -12.84
C GLU A 14 9.54 40.41 -12.90
N THR A 15 9.88 39.75 -13.99
CA THR A 15 9.53 38.35 -14.12
C THR A 15 10.63 37.43 -13.68
N ALA A 16 11.85 37.88 -13.78
CA ALA A 16 13.00 37.08 -13.42
C ALA A 16 13.32 37.21 -11.93
N LEU A 17 13.53 36.11 -11.29
CA LEU A 17 13.93 36.10 -9.90
C LEU A 17 15.43 36.36 -9.81
N SER A 18 15.86 36.93 -8.72
CA SER A 18 17.29 37.12 -8.50
C SER A 18 17.93 35.75 -8.27
N LEU A 19 19.24 35.71 -8.41
CA LEU A 19 19.98 34.48 -8.20
C LEU A 19 19.75 33.96 -6.78
N ASP A 20 19.75 34.86 -5.82
CA ASP A 20 19.50 34.46 -4.44
C ASP A 20 18.11 33.84 -4.26
N GLN A 21 17.12 34.47 -4.87
CA GLN A 21 15.76 33.95 -4.78
C GLN A 21 15.63 32.58 -5.46
N LEU A 22 16.30 32.43 -6.58
CA LEU A 22 16.30 31.14 -7.28
C LEU A 22 16.98 30.08 -6.44
N ASN A 23 18.09 30.41 -5.83
CA ASN A 23 18.78 29.47 -4.96
C ASN A 23 17.93 29.08 -3.77
N GLU A 24 17.19 30.03 -3.21
CA GLU A 24 16.29 29.73 -2.10
C GLU A 24 15.18 28.83 -2.53
N GLN A 25 14.62 29.06 -3.71
CA GLN A 25 13.53 28.21 -4.23
C GLN A 25 14.05 26.81 -4.53
N ILE A 26 15.23 26.71 -5.07
CA ILE A 26 15.84 25.41 -5.34
C ILE A 26 16.03 24.65 -4.04
N ALA A 27 16.56 25.31 -3.04
CA ALA A 27 16.79 24.66 -1.75
C ALA A 27 15.48 24.22 -1.11
N ALA A 28 14.45 25.06 -1.20
CA ALA A 28 13.14 24.73 -0.65
C ALA A 28 12.53 23.52 -1.37
N THR A 29 12.66 23.52 -2.70
CA THR A 29 12.13 22.43 -3.50
C THR A 29 12.87 21.13 -3.22
N GLU A 30 14.19 21.22 -3.11
CA GLU A 30 14.98 20.04 -2.76
C GLU A 30 14.59 19.47 -1.41
N SER A 31 14.31 20.36 -0.48
CA SER A 31 13.88 19.96 0.87
C SER A 31 12.51 19.26 0.81
N GLU A 32 11.62 19.79 -0.01
CA GLU A 32 10.30 19.17 -0.21
C GLU A 32 10.43 17.79 -0.84
N ILE A 33 11.32 17.67 -1.80
CA ILE A 33 11.55 16.38 -2.45
C ILE A 33 12.07 15.37 -1.43
N ALA A 34 12.99 15.78 -0.59
CA ALA A 34 13.53 14.92 0.45
C ALA A 34 12.43 14.44 1.40
N THR A 35 11.55 15.36 1.78
CA THR A 35 10.42 15.03 2.66
C THR A 35 9.47 14.04 1.98
N LEU A 36 9.16 14.29 0.72
CA LEU A 36 8.29 13.41 -0.05
C LEU A 36 8.89 12.03 -0.21
N ASN A 37 10.19 11.96 -0.44
CA ASN A 37 10.87 10.67 -0.56
C ASN A 37 10.82 9.89 0.74
N GLU A 38 10.97 10.60 1.87
CA GLU A 38 10.85 9.95 3.18
C GLU A 38 9.44 9.44 3.42
N GLN A 39 8.45 10.24 3.05
CA GLN A 39 7.06 9.83 3.19
C GLN A 39 6.75 8.64 2.30
N MET A 40 7.28 8.63 1.09
CA MET A 40 7.09 7.55 0.15
C MET A 40 7.70 6.25 0.69
N LYS A 41 8.88 6.36 1.26
CA LYS A 41 9.57 5.24 1.87
C LYS A 41 8.76 4.66 3.01
N ALA A 42 8.23 5.54 3.86
CA ALA A 42 7.40 5.12 4.99
C ALA A 42 6.12 4.45 4.51
N LYS A 43 5.51 4.99 3.46
CA LYS A 43 4.29 4.41 2.90
C LYS A 43 4.53 3.06 2.26
N ARG A 44 5.67 2.89 1.61
CA ARG A 44 6.02 1.58 1.04
C ARG A 44 6.21 0.54 2.13
N ALA A 45 6.83 0.94 3.23
CA ALA A 45 7.02 0.03 4.36
C ALA A 45 5.67 -0.33 4.98
N GLU A 46 4.80 0.65 5.11
CA GLU A 46 3.45 0.43 5.63
C GLU A 46 2.67 -0.53 4.74
N LEU A 47 2.76 -0.32 3.43
CA LEU A 47 2.08 -1.19 2.47
C LEU A 47 2.58 -2.63 2.58
N LYS A 48 3.87 -2.80 2.71
CA LYS A 48 4.46 -4.11 2.85
C LYS A 48 3.93 -4.83 4.09
N GLU A 49 3.82 -4.11 5.19
CA GLU A 49 3.30 -4.68 6.42
C GLU A 49 1.83 -5.02 6.30
N LEU A 50 1.06 -4.16 5.63
CA LEU A 50 -0.36 -4.41 5.41
C LEU A 50 -0.58 -5.63 4.52
N ILE A 51 0.26 -5.81 3.52
CA ILE A 51 0.18 -6.98 2.65
C ILE A 51 0.45 -8.25 3.44
N LYS A 52 1.46 -8.22 4.30
CA LYS A 52 1.76 -9.36 5.17
C LYS A 52 0.61 -9.69 6.09
N SER A 53 0.01 -8.66 6.67
CA SER A 53 -1.13 -8.85 7.55
C SER A 53 -2.32 -9.44 6.80
N ARG A 54 -2.54 -8.98 5.57
CA ARG A 54 -3.62 -9.50 4.75
C ARG A 54 -3.40 -10.98 4.42
N GLU A 55 -2.18 -11.33 4.06
CA GLU A 55 -1.85 -12.71 3.74
C GLU A 55 -2.05 -13.63 4.95
N ALA A 56 -1.63 -13.14 6.12
CA ALA A 56 -1.83 -13.91 7.35
C ALA A 56 -3.31 -14.07 7.67
N ALA A 57 -4.10 -13.02 7.47
CA ALA A 57 -5.53 -13.06 7.72
C ALA A 57 -6.22 -14.00 6.73
N GLU A 58 -5.79 -13.99 5.48
CA GLU A 58 -6.36 -14.89 4.46
C GLU A 58 -6.05 -16.34 4.80
N ALA A 59 -4.82 -16.62 5.25
CA ALA A 59 -4.44 -17.96 5.64
C ALA A 59 -5.25 -18.44 6.85
N ALA A 60 -5.43 -17.54 7.82
CA ALA A 60 -6.21 -17.87 9.01
C ALA A 60 -7.67 -18.12 8.65
N ALA A 61 -8.22 -17.34 7.73
CA ALA A 61 -9.59 -17.52 7.29
C ALA A 61 -9.77 -18.85 6.55
N ALA A 62 -8.79 -19.21 5.71
CA ALA A 62 -8.84 -20.48 5.00
C ALA A 62 -8.79 -21.65 5.98
N GLU A 63 -7.94 -21.56 6.99
CA GLU A 63 -7.80 -22.59 8.00
C GLU A 63 -9.09 -22.73 8.81
N ALA A 64 -9.68 -21.59 9.19
CA ALA A 64 -10.94 -21.59 9.91
C ALA A 64 -12.05 -22.23 9.08
N HIS A 65 -12.06 -21.95 7.79
CA HIS A 65 -13.05 -22.53 6.88
C HIS A 65 -12.89 -24.05 6.82
N GLU A 66 -11.66 -24.53 6.71
CA GLU A 66 -11.40 -25.97 6.71
C GLU A 66 -11.86 -26.63 7.97
N GLU A 67 -11.59 -26.02 9.12
CA GLU A 67 -12.03 -26.55 10.40
C GLU A 67 -13.55 -26.61 10.48
N GLU A 68 -14.20 -25.58 9.96
CA GLU A 68 -15.66 -25.54 9.93
C GLU A 68 -16.22 -26.66 9.06
N GLN A 69 -15.60 -26.89 7.90
CA GLN A 69 -16.03 -27.96 7.01
C GLN A 69 -15.83 -29.34 7.64
N LYS A 70 -14.72 -29.52 8.33
CA LYS A 70 -14.48 -30.76 9.06
C LYS A 70 -15.52 -30.99 10.15
N ALA A 71 -15.85 -29.94 10.89
CA ALA A 71 -16.84 -30.04 11.93
C ALA A 71 -18.21 -30.43 11.39
N LYS A 72 -18.57 -29.82 10.26
CA LYS A 72 -19.85 -30.16 9.59
C LYS A 72 -19.87 -31.60 9.14
N LEU A 73 -18.75 -32.08 8.62
CA LEU A 73 -18.64 -33.45 8.15
C LEU A 73 -18.80 -34.42 9.34
N LEU A 74 -18.11 -34.13 10.43
CA LEU A 74 -18.19 -34.97 11.63
C LEU A 74 -19.62 -34.99 12.20
N ASP A 75 -20.27 -33.83 12.20
CA ASP A 75 -21.65 -33.75 12.65
C ASP A 75 -22.59 -34.62 11.79
N ALA A 76 -22.35 -34.55 10.48
CA ALA A 76 -23.17 -35.34 9.53
C ALA A 76 -22.93 -36.82 9.72
N ILE A 77 -21.71 -37.23 9.98
CA ILE A 77 -21.38 -38.63 10.24
C ILE A 77 -22.05 -39.08 11.51
N SER A 78 -21.98 -38.28 12.58
CA SER A 78 -22.65 -38.60 13.85
C SER A 78 -24.15 -38.73 13.66
N ALA A 79 -24.74 -37.83 12.91
CA ALA A 79 -26.17 -37.84 12.67
C ALA A 79 -26.59 -39.04 11.84
N SER A 80 -25.74 -39.57 10.98
CA SER A 80 -26.04 -40.71 10.14
C SER A 80 -26.01 -42.03 10.91
N GLY A 81 -25.40 -42.02 12.11
CA GLY A 81 -25.25 -43.23 12.91
C GLY A 81 -24.17 -44.18 12.44
N LYS A 82 -23.41 -43.77 11.46
CA LYS A 82 -22.32 -44.60 10.95
C LYS A 82 -21.01 -44.22 11.62
N SER A 83 -20.10 -45.18 11.71
CA SER A 83 -18.78 -44.93 12.26
C SER A 83 -17.93 -44.26 11.16
N ILE A 84 -16.82 -43.65 11.58
CA ILE A 84 -15.90 -43.03 10.64
C ILE A 84 -15.34 -44.10 9.70
N ASP A 85 -15.04 -45.27 10.19
CA ASP A 85 -14.54 -46.38 9.39
C ASP A 85 -15.51 -46.77 8.29
N GLU A 86 -16.81 -46.83 8.64
CA GLU A 86 -17.84 -47.17 7.67
C GLU A 86 -17.92 -46.11 6.56
N VAL A 87 -17.82 -44.83 6.96
CA VAL A 87 -17.87 -43.74 5.98
C VAL A 87 -16.66 -43.80 5.07
N ILE A 88 -15.49 -44.04 5.62
CA ILE A 88 -14.25 -44.15 4.83
C ILE A 88 -14.38 -45.28 3.84
N ALA A 89 -14.93 -46.41 4.27
CA ALA A 89 -15.14 -47.57 3.40
C ALA A 89 -16.07 -47.21 2.23
N LEU A 90 -17.10 -46.43 2.49
CA LEU A 90 -18.04 -46.00 1.45
C LEU A 90 -17.38 -45.08 0.44
N ILE A 91 -16.51 -44.18 0.90
CA ILE A 91 -15.82 -43.25 0.04
C ILE A 91 -14.80 -43.96 -0.84
N GLN A 92 -14.09 -44.90 -0.27
CA GLN A 92 -13.05 -45.64 -0.99
C GLN A 92 -13.64 -46.74 -1.87
N GLY A 93 -14.76 -47.12 -1.54
CA GLY A 93 -15.44 -48.21 -2.07
C GLY A 93 -15.88 -48.48 -3.27
#